data_3389319528688ea8122de2db80a0b25e
#
_entry.id   3389319528688ea8122de2db80a0b25e
#
_cell.length_a   1.000
_cell.length_b   1.000
_cell.length_c   1.000
_cell.angle_alpha   90.00
_cell.angle_beta   90.00
_cell.angle_gamma   90.00
#
_symmetry.space_group_name_H-M   'P 1'
#
loop_
_entity.id
_entity.type
_entity.pdbx_description
1 polymer ?
#
loop_
_entity_poly.entity_id
_entity_poly.type
_entity_poly.pdbx_seq_one_letter_code
_entity_poly.pdbx_strand_id
1 'polypeptide(L)'
;MADNPMQAFVHVEQDYPVKRAADERNHDFAEIARRYEKKKAREQSSRCAQCGVPYCATHCPLHNHIPDWLRLTAEGRVREAYELSSATSTMPEICGRICP
;
A
#
# COMPACT_ATOMS: atom_id res chain seq x y z
N MET A 1 24.05 -5.14 12.84
CA MET A 1 23.89 -4.92 11.39
C MET A 1 22.89 -3.82 11.18
N ALA A 2 23.22 -2.87 10.32
CA ALA A 2 22.22 -1.91 9.89
C ALA A 2 21.14 -2.69 9.13
N ASP A 3 19.87 -2.48 9.50
CA ASP A 3 18.77 -3.11 8.79
C ASP A 3 18.76 -2.63 7.34
N ASN A 4 18.85 -3.57 6.43
CA ASN A 4 18.75 -3.26 5.02
C ASN A 4 17.29 -2.89 4.72
N PRO A 5 17.01 -1.64 4.32
CA PRO A 5 15.64 -1.22 4.06
C PRO A 5 14.93 -2.05 2.98
N MET A 6 15.69 -2.67 2.08
CA MET A 6 15.14 -3.55 1.05
C MET A 6 14.73 -4.93 1.58
N GLN A 7 15.02 -5.24 2.83
CA GLN A 7 14.72 -6.52 3.46
C GLN A 7 13.78 -6.39 4.65
N ALA A 8 13.11 -5.28 4.79
CA ALA A 8 12.18 -5.05 5.91
C ALA A 8 11.11 -6.15 5.99
N PHE A 9 10.69 -6.70 4.86
CA PHE A 9 9.68 -7.77 4.82
C PHE A 9 10.09 -9.05 5.57
N VAL A 10 11.37 -9.22 5.86
CA VAL A 10 11.86 -10.37 6.64
C VAL A 10 11.48 -10.23 8.11
N HIS A 11 11.40 -9.00 8.61
CA HIS A 11 11.17 -8.70 10.02
C HIS A 11 9.79 -8.09 10.31
N VAL A 12 9.18 -7.50 9.30
CA VAL A 12 7.87 -6.87 9.40
C VAL A 12 6.85 -7.77 8.73
N GLU A 13 5.97 -8.35 9.52
CA GLU A 13 4.91 -9.22 9.01
C GLU A 13 3.84 -8.41 8.28
N GLN A 14 3.17 -9.08 7.36
CA GLN A 14 2.02 -8.50 6.67
C GLN A 14 0.86 -8.34 7.64
N ASP A 15 0.25 -7.16 7.65
CA ASP A 15 -0.87 -6.86 8.52
C ASP A 15 -1.90 -6.02 7.76
N TYR A 16 -3.06 -6.61 7.53
CA TYR A 16 -4.15 -5.95 6.83
C TYR A 16 -4.90 -4.98 7.74
N PRO A 17 -5.57 -3.96 7.17
CA PRO A 17 -6.47 -3.11 7.96
C PRO A 17 -7.53 -3.94 8.65
N VAL A 18 -7.81 -3.62 9.91
CA VAL A 18 -8.83 -4.30 10.70
C VAL A 18 -10.21 -4.04 10.09
N LYS A 19 -10.97 -5.10 9.89
CA LYS A 19 -12.36 -4.98 9.45
C LYS A 19 -13.25 -4.57 10.62
N ARG A 20 -14.22 -3.70 10.36
CA ARG A 20 -15.26 -3.39 11.34
C ARG A 20 -16.09 -4.63 11.65
N ALA A 21 -16.62 -4.73 12.86
CA ALA A 21 -17.47 -5.86 13.26
C ALA A 21 -18.68 -6.02 12.33
N ALA A 22 -19.08 -7.27 12.09
CA ALA A 22 -20.21 -7.57 11.22
C ALA A 22 -21.50 -6.87 11.68
N ASP A 23 -21.71 -6.78 12.99
CA ASP A 23 -22.90 -6.12 13.56
C ASP A 23 -22.92 -4.62 13.25
N GLU A 24 -21.79 -3.93 13.26
CA GLU A 24 -21.70 -2.53 12.85
C GLU A 24 -21.98 -2.39 11.36
N ARG A 25 -21.45 -3.29 10.54
CA ARG A 25 -21.57 -3.23 9.08
C ARG A 25 -22.99 -3.47 8.57
N ASN A 26 -23.80 -4.18 9.34
CA ASN A 26 -25.19 -4.46 8.99
C ASN A 26 -26.07 -3.20 9.00
N HIS A 27 -25.65 -2.14 9.67
CA HIS A 27 -26.44 -0.94 9.87
C HIS A 27 -26.09 0.21 8.91
N ASP A 28 -25.05 0.06 8.09
CA ASP A 28 -24.62 1.11 7.18
C ASP A 28 -24.01 0.53 5.89
N PHE A 29 -23.70 1.42 4.95
CA PHE A 29 -22.97 1.11 3.71
C PHE A 29 -21.57 1.74 3.70
N ALA A 30 -21.03 2.04 4.88
CA ALA A 30 -19.71 2.62 5.02
C ALA A 30 -18.61 1.60 4.77
N GLU A 31 -17.36 2.06 4.74
CA GLU A 31 -16.18 1.23 4.48
C GLU A 31 -16.08 0.05 5.46
N ILE A 32 -15.78 -1.13 4.93
CA ILE A 32 -15.65 -2.36 5.72
C ILE A 32 -14.42 -2.33 6.61
N ALA A 33 -13.28 -1.91 6.07
CA ALA A 33 -12.01 -1.87 6.78
C ALA A 33 -11.80 -0.51 7.45
N ARG A 34 -11.12 -0.53 8.60
CA ARG A 34 -10.65 0.69 9.24
C ARG A 34 -9.42 1.21 8.50
N ARG A 35 -9.15 2.50 8.63
CA ARG A 35 -7.96 3.10 8.04
C ARG A 35 -6.71 2.72 8.83
N TYR A 36 -5.59 2.54 8.14
CA TYR A 36 -4.30 2.47 8.81
C TYR A 36 -3.99 3.80 9.50
N GLU A 37 -3.38 3.73 10.66
CA GLU A 37 -2.66 4.86 11.23
C GLU A 37 -1.43 5.18 10.36
N LYS A 38 -0.98 6.43 10.39
CA LYS A 38 0.18 6.86 9.60
C LYS A 38 1.41 5.99 9.82
N LYS A 39 1.67 5.64 11.09
CA LYS A 39 2.80 4.77 11.46
C LYS A 39 2.66 3.39 10.80
N LYS A 40 1.47 2.81 10.86
CA LYS A 40 1.19 1.48 10.30
C LYS A 40 1.30 1.48 8.77
N ALA A 41 0.80 2.51 8.12
CA ALA A 41 0.91 2.67 6.67
C ALA A 41 2.38 2.73 6.22
N ARG A 42 3.21 3.47 6.95
CA ARG A 42 4.65 3.55 6.68
C ARG A 42 5.34 2.21 6.89
N GLU A 43 5.03 1.53 7.99
CA GLU A 43 5.59 0.22 8.31
C GLU A 43 5.26 -0.82 7.23
N GLN A 44 3.99 -0.91 6.84
CA GLN A 44 3.56 -1.87 5.83
C GLN A 44 4.12 -1.52 4.44
N SER A 45 4.20 -0.25 4.09
CA SER A 45 4.81 0.20 2.84
C SER A 45 6.31 -0.10 2.78
N SER A 46 7.00 -0.08 3.92
CA SER A 46 8.43 -0.40 4.00
C SER A 46 8.76 -1.85 3.67
N ARG A 47 7.76 -2.73 3.64
CA ARG A 47 7.96 -4.13 3.25
C ARG A 47 8.33 -4.30 1.77
N CYS A 48 8.12 -3.29 0.95
CA CYS A 48 8.51 -3.33 -0.46
C CYS A 48 10.02 -3.47 -0.61
N ALA A 49 10.46 -4.52 -1.32
CA ALA A 49 11.88 -4.82 -1.51
C ALA A 49 12.55 -3.94 -2.58
N GLN A 50 11.84 -3.04 -3.23
CA GLN A 50 12.39 -2.17 -4.29
C GLN A 50 13.13 -2.96 -5.37
N CYS A 51 12.47 -3.96 -5.93
CA CYS A 51 13.06 -4.89 -6.89
C CYS A 51 13.61 -4.17 -8.12
N GLY A 52 14.76 -4.64 -8.64
CA GLY A 52 15.34 -4.13 -9.89
C GLY A 52 14.44 -4.44 -11.11
N VAL A 53 13.75 -5.58 -11.08
CA VAL A 53 12.71 -5.94 -12.06
C VAL A 53 11.41 -6.11 -11.28
N PRO A 54 10.61 -5.04 -11.15
CA PRO A 54 9.39 -5.10 -10.34
C PRO A 54 8.25 -5.78 -11.09
N TYR A 55 8.02 -7.05 -10.84
CA TYR A 55 6.95 -7.80 -11.49
C TYR A 55 5.57 -7.19 -11.22
N CYS A 56 5.35 -6.62 -10.04
CA CYS A 56 4.09 -5.94 -9.72
C CYS A 56 3.79 -4.78 -10.70
N ALA A 57 4.78 -3.96 -11.03
CA ALA A 57 4.63 -2.87 -11.99
C ALA A 57 4.60 -3.37 -13.44
N THR A 58 5.45 -4.35 -13.74
CA THR A 58 5.57 -4.89 -15.10
C THR A 58 4.30 -5.61 -15.55
N HIS A 59 3.66 -6.35 -14.66
CA HIS A 59 2.43 -7.09 -14.94
C HIS A 59 1.15 -6.30 -14.66
N CYS A 60 1.25 -5.09 -14.15
CA CYS A 60 0.09 -4.22 -13.96
C CYS A 60 -0.42 -3.74 -15.32
N PRO A 61 -1.69 -3.95 -15.67
CA PRO A 61 -2.25 -3.49 -16.94
C PRO A 61 -2.14 -1.97 -17.16
N LEU A 62 -2.11 -1.20 -16.07
CA LEU A 62 -1.97 0.25 -16.11
C LEU A 62 -0.52 0.71 -15.94
N HIS A 63 0.40 -0.21 -15.74
CA HIS A 63 1.82 0.10 -15.47
C HIS A 63 1.99 1.09 -14.31
N ASN A 64 1.29 0.84 -13.22
CA ASN A 64 1.37 1.67 -12.01
C ASN A 64 2.77 1.65 -11.42
N HIS A 65 3.19 2.79 -10.88
CA HIS A 65 4.51 2.96 -10.25
C HIS A 65 4.52 2.44 -8.80
N ILE A 66 4.20 1.15 -8.63
CA ILE A 66 3.95 0.54 -7.32
C ILE A 66 5.16 0.63 -6.38
N PRO A 67 6.38 0.24 -6.78
CA PRO A 67 7.53 0.36 -5.88
C PRO A 67 7.82 1.81 -5.48
N ASP A 68 7.65 2.75 -6.40
CA ASP A 68 7.96 4.16 -6.16
C ASP A 68 7.00 4.78 -5.16
N TRP A 69 5.68 4.59 -5.31
CA TRP A 69 4.74 5.17 -4.35
C TRP A 69 4.78 4.44 -2.99
N LEU A 70 5.13 3.15 -2.96
CA LEU A 70 5.36 2.45 -1.68
C LEU A 70 6.55 3.03 -0.93
N ARG A 71 7.65 3.30 -1.62
CA ARG A 71 8.82 3.95 -0.99
C ARG A 71 8.49 5.32 -0.45
N LEU A 72 7.80 6.14 -1.24
CA LEU A 72 7.39 7.48 -0.81
C LEU A 72 6.46 7.42 0.41
N THR A 73 5.54 6.46 0.45
CA THR A 73 4.68 6.24 1.62
C THR A 73 5.49 5.82 2.84
N ALA A 74 6.47 4.93 2.67
CA ALA A 74 7.35 4.50 3.74
C ALA A 74 8.18 5.66 4.31
N GLU A 75 8.56 6.61 3.48
CA GLU A 75 9.28 7.83 3.88
C GLU A 75 8.36 8.89 4.48
N GLY A 76 7.05 8.69 4.45
CA GLY A 76 6.07 9.67 4.93
C GLY A 76 5.71 10.76 3.93
N ARG A 77 6.15 10.65 2.69
CA ARG A 77 5.88 11.60 1.60
C ARG A 77 4.58 11.25 0.89
N VAL A 78 3.48 11.29 1.63
CA VAL A 78 2.17 10.78 1.18
C VAL A 78 1.62 11.55 -0.01
N ARG A 79 1.83 12.86 -0.07
CA ARG A 79 1.36 13.68 -1.20
C ARG A 79 2.03 13.26 -2.51
N GLU A 80 3.34 13.07 -2.48
CA GLU A 80 4.08 12.64 -3.67
C GLU A 80 3.70 11.21 -4.07
N ALA A 81 3.49 10.33 -3.10
CA ALA A 81 2.98 8.99 -3.35
C ALA A 81 1.61 9.03 -4.03
N TYR A 82 0.72 9.90 -3.58
CA TYR A 82 -0.58 10.11 -4.21
C TYR A 82 -0.45 10.60 -5.65
N GLU A 83 0.42 11.54 -5.91
CA GLU A 83 0.66 12.08 -7.26
C GLU A 83 1.12 10.97 -8.21
N LEU A 84 2.03 10.09 -7.78
CA LEU A 84 2.48 8.95 -8.57
C LEU A 84 1.38 7.91 -8.78
N SER A 85 0.60 7.60 -7.76
CA SER A 85 -0.49 6.62 -7.86
C SER A 85 -1.61 7.12 -8.79
N SER A 86 -1.80 8.42 -8.87
CA SER A 86 -2.81 9.06 -9.70
C SER A 86 -2.33 9.34 -11.13
N ALA A 87 -1.03 9.26 -11.40
CA ALA A 87 -0.45 9.57 -12.70
C ALA A 87 -0.90 8.60 -13.80
N THR A 88 -1.12 7.34 -13.43
CA THR A 88 -1.48 6.25 -14.36
C THR A 88 -2.95 5.88 -14.33
N SER A 89 -3.69 6.33 -13.33
CA SER A 89 -5.11 6.01 -13.14
C SER A 89 -5.84 7.17 -12.49
N THR A 90 -7.03 7.46 -13.00
CA THR A 90 -7.92 8.46 -12.40
C THR A 90 -8.63 7.94 -11.16
N MET A 91 -8.62 6.61 -10.94
CA MET A 91 -9.28 5.95 -9.82
C MET A 91 -8.34 4.93 -9.14
N PRO A 92 -7.24 5.39 -8.54
CA PRO A 92 -6.25 4.49 -7.95
C PRO A 92 -6.79 3.64 -6.78
N GLU A 93 -7.86 4.08 -6.14
CA GLU A 93 -8.54 3.33 -5.08
C GLU A 93 -9.03 1.96 -5.59
N ILE A 94 -9.58 1.90 -6.78
CA ILE A 94 -10.03 0.65 -7.38
C ILE A 94 -8.85 -0.30 -7.60
N CYS A 95 -7.74 0.22 -8.07
CA CYS A 95 -6.50 -0.57 -8.23
C CYS A 95 -6.08 -1.23 -6.93
N GLY A 96 -6.13 -0.50 -5.82
CA GLY A 96 -5.78 -1.03 -4.51
C GLY A 96 -6.74 -2.11 -4.00
N ARG A 97 -7.99 -2.09 -4.41
CA ARG A 97 -9.01 -3.05 -3.96
C ARG A 97 -9.02 -4.35 -4.76
N ILE A 98 -8.65 -4.31 -6.03
CA ILE A 98 -8.73 -5.47 -6.93
C ILE A 98 -7.39 -6.16 -7.18
N CYS A 99 -6.29 -5.53 -6.79
CA CYS A 99 -4.96 -6.08 -6.98
C CYS A 99 -4.79 -7.37 -6.14
N PRO A 100 -4.42 -8.50 -6.76
CA PRO A 100 -4.14 -9.72 -6.02
C PRO A 100 -2.82 -9.59 -5.25
#